data_3283958fcb0bceda3585ee7787427435
#
_entry.id   3283958fcb0bceda3585ee7787427435
#
_cell.length_a   1.000
_cell.length_b   1.000
_cell.length_c   1.000
_cell.angle_alpha   90.00
_cell.angle_beta   90.00
_cell.angle_gamma   90.00
#
_symmetry.space_group_name_H-M   'P 1'
#
loop_
_entity.id
_entity.type
_entity.pdbx_description
1 polymer ?
#
loop_
_entity_poly.entity_id
_entity_poly.type
_entity_poly.pdbx_seq_one_letter_code
_entity_poly.pdbx_strand_id
1 'polypeptide(L)'
;MPYPTNVTKLAQALERVDAKGVVQTIHYDEGVGTGDKDNILIRLYQRAAGAFGFGLTENISEAYKFLVLNYEPGDKIYVFGFSRGAFSARSFVGLMRHSGVISRRSIKMIHDAVERYLRRGANDDPDTDDLCQFRFDHCYRSLVGRDREWRAKSQPQIDYTDVPNLTISYLGLWDTVGALGLPAHLGFSKLINWKYRFHDVRLTPFVERARHAVAADEMRRTFEPSLWQDSDGIALNSDANYLQQVFPGTHSSVGGGGPVRGISDAALNWIVLGAREAKLAFDTDDRSPIYNLQPDHRAQLHNATKKSRWSIADFFVGFGLRDRNLVGQEIEAVHEHTVRRVQEPAGRLPERRAYTPPSLAPLLERLRAVDTKDKAEVDEELVQLKSLWADIGLRAPDAIKPYIIKPGDTLEEIAETHFGNRELGELILLHNQNAGLLYRASELFAGQRLELPVYKELGDPA
;
A
#
# COMPACT_ATOMS: atom_id res chain seq x y z
N MET A 1 -5.52 -13.42 13.94
CA MET A 1 -6.47 -12.30 14.18
C MET A 1 -7.82 -12.70 13.61
N PRO A 2 -8.95 -12.35 14.24
CA PRO A 2 -10.29 -12.74 13.75
C PRO A 2 -10.65 -12.12 12.39
N TYR A 3 -10.00 -11.03 12.02
CA TYR A 3 -10.22 -10.33 10.75
C TYR A 3 -8.92 -10.27 9.95
N PRO A 4 -8.94 -10.54 8.63
CA PRO A 4 -7.76 -10.50 7.78
C PRO A 4 -7.25 -9.07 7.58
N THR A 5 -5.92 -8.91 7.51
CA THR A 5 -5.28 -7.66 7.10
C THR A 5 -5.40 -7.47 5.59
N ASN A 6 -5.11 -6.27 5.09
CA ASN A 6 -5.09 -6.00 3.66
C ASN A 6 -4.04 -6.84 2.92
N VAL A 7 -2.89 -7.12 3.55
CA VAL A 7 -1.88 -8.02 2.97
C VAL A 7 -2.43 -9.44 2.82
N THR A 8 -3.15 -9.95 3.84
CA THR A 8 -3.79 -11.27 3.78
C THR A 8 -4.84 -11.34 2.67
N LYS A 9 -5.73 -10.33 2.60
CA LYS A 9 -6.76 -10.25 1.56
C LYS A 9 -6.13 -10.21 0.16
N LEU A 10 -5.07 -9.41 -0.01
CA LEU A 10 -4.36 -9.29 -1.28
C LEU A 10 -3.72 -10.63 -1.67
N ALA A 11 -3.02 -11.30 -0.75
CA ALA A 11 -2.39 -12.60 -1.01
C ALA A 11 -3.41 -13.69 -1.39
N GLN A 12 -4.58 -13.68 -0.74
CA GLN A 12 -5.67 -14.61 -1.06
C GLN A 12 -6.33 -14.33 -2.42
N ALA A 13 -6.22 -13.10 -2.92
CA ALA A 13 -6.85 -12.65 -4.15
C ALA A 13 -5.94 -12.76 -5.39
N LEU A 14 -4.71 -13.25 -5.24
CA LEU A 14 -3.79 -13.36 -6.37
C LEU A 14 -4.14 -14.55 -7.26
N GLU A 15 -4.22 -14.30 -8.56
CA GLU A 15 -4.34 -15.34 -9.56
C GLU A 15 -3.07 -16.20 -9.59
N ARG A 16 -3.20 -17.50 -9.78
CA ARG A 16 -2.04 -18.40 -9.89
C ARG A 16 -1.37 -18.33 -11.26
N VAL A 17 -2.17 -18.07 -12.27
CA VAL A 17 -1.72 -17.99 -13.67
C VAL A 17 -2.50 -16.85 -14.31
N ASP A 18 -1.81 -15.88 -14.87
CA ASP A 18 -2.47 -14.76 -15.53
C ASP A 18 -3.14 -15.18 -16.87
N ALA A 19 -3.90 -14.26 -17.47
CA ALA A 19 -4.59 -14.51 -18.74
C ALA A 19 -3.64 -14.83 -19.91
N LYS A 20 -2.34 -14.61 -19.76
CA LYS A 20 -1.30 -14.91 -20.75
C LYS A 20 -0.58 -16.23 -20.46
N GLY A 21 -0.96 -16.95 -19.42
CA GLY A 21 -0.31 -18.20 -19.00
C GLY A 21 0.95 -17.98 -18.15
N VAL A 22 1.21 -16.76 -17.67
CA VAL A 22 2.35 -16.47 -16.77
C VAL A 22 2.00 -16.90 -15.36
N VAL A 23 2.85 -17.74 -14.78
CA VAL A 23 2.68 -18.24 -13.40
C VAL A 23 3.05 -17.18 -12.39
N GLN A 24 2.23 -16.99 -11.38
CA GLN A 24 2.48 -16.14 -10.22
C GLN A 24 2.73 -17.00 -8.98
N THR A 25 3.92 -16.87 -8.39
CA THR A 25 4.29 -17.55 -7.14
C THR A 25 4.21 -16.59 -5.97
N ILE A 26 3.76 -17.08 -4.81
CA ILE A 26 3.49 -16.25 -3.63
C ILE A 26 4.32 -16.76 -2.46
N HIS A 27 5.01 -15.84 -1.79
CA HIS A 27 5.52 -16.03 -0.45
C HIS A 27 4.72 -15.14 0.50
N TYR A 28 4.15 -15.73 1.53
CA TYR A 28 3.37 -15.01 2.55
C TYR A 28 3.92 -15.31 3.94
N ASP A 29 4.19 -14.25 4.70
CA ASP A 29 4.60 -14.31 6.10
C ASP A 29 3.55 -13.63 6.98
N GLU A 30 3.12 -14.30 8.04
CA GLU A 30 2.12 -13.78 8.99
C GLU A 30 2.61 -12.58 9.80
N GLY A 31 3.88 -12.23 9.70
CA GLY A 31 4.51 -11.10 10.39
C GLY A 31 5.01 -11.42 11.80
N VAL A 32 5.97 -10.63 12.25
CA VAL A 32 6.58 -10.78 13.58
C VAL A 32 5.59 -10.48 14.71
N GLY A 33 5.31 -11.46 15.57
CA GLY A 33 4.59 -11.29 16.83
C GLY A 33 3.19 -11.87 16.91
N THR A 34 2.80 -12.77 16.00
CA THR A 34 1.53 -13.52 16.05
C THR A 34 1.62 -14.82 16.88
N GLY A 35 2.83 -15.25 17.29
CA GLY A 35 3.07 -16.46 18.06
C GLY A 35 2.66 -16.37 19.52
N ASP A 36 2.17 -17.47 20.03
CA ASP A 36 1.68 -17.90 21.36
C ASP A 36 1.42 -16.83 22.45
N LYS A 37 0.16 -16.84 22.91
CA LYS A 37 -0.41 -15.87 23.86
C LYS A 37 0.06 -16.07 25.33
N ASP A 38 0.86 -17.07 25.66
CA ASP A 38 0.91 -17.59 27.04
C ASP A 38 2.07 -17.14 27.93
N ASN A 39 2.98 -16.23 27.48
CA ASN A 39 4.04 -15.75 28.37
C ASN A 39 4.28 -14.24 28.27
N ILE A 40 3.55 -13.46 29.09
CA ILE A 40 3.71 -12.01 29.22
C ILE A 40 5.15 -11.62 29.61
N LEU A 41 5.82 -12.42 30.44
CA LEU A 41 7.21 -12.18 30.87
C LEU A 41 8.21 -12.43 29.74
N ILE A 42 8.01 -13.45 28.92
CA ILE A 42 8.82 -13.72 27.71
C ILE A 42 8.62 -12.61 26.69
N ARG A 43 7.40 -12.09 26.53
CA ARG A 43 7.12 -10.92 25.68
C ARG A 43 7.81 -9.65 26.16
N LEU A 44 7.84 -9.41 27.47
CA LEU A 44 8.55 -8.26 28.06
C LEU A 44 10.07 -8.41 27.89
N TYR A 45 10.61 -9.59 28.11
CA TYR A 45 12.03 -9.88 27.93
C TYR A 45 12.43 -9.87 26.45
N GLN A 46 11.66 -10.45 25.57
CA GLN A 46 11.85 -10.39 24.12
C GLN A 46 11.72 -8.97 23.57
N ARG A 47 10.80 -8.16 24.11
CA ARG A 47 10.68 -6.72 23.81
C ARG A 47 11.88 -5.92 24.29
N ALA A 48 12.45 -6.26 25.45
CA ALA A 48 13.60 -5.56 26.02
C ALA A 48 14.95 -6.04 25.43
N ALA A 49 15.05 -7.30 25.00
CA ALA A 49 16.31 -7.94 24.61
C ALA A 49 16.59 -7.98 23.10
N GLY A 50 15.82 -7.25 22.29
CA GLY A 50 16.09 -7.16 20.84
C GLY A 50 15.67 -8.37 20.02
N ALA A 51 14.83 -9.28 20.58
CA ALA A 51 14.25 -10.42 19.84
C ALA A 51 13.44 -9.99 18.60
N PHE A 52 13.04 -8.72 18.54
CA PHE A 52 12.44 -8.09 17.36
C PHE A 52 13.39 -8.07 16.16
N GLY A 53 14.69 -7.86 16.40
CA GLY A 53 15.69 -7.86 15.33
C GLY A 53 15.95 -9.25 14.76
N PHE A 54 15.87 -10.28 15.59
CA PHE A 54 16.02 -11.67 15.13
C PHE A 54 14.86 -12.07 14.22
N GLY A 55 13.61 -11.87 14.62
CA GLY A 55 12.46 -12.19 13.78
C GLY A 55 12.41 -11.42 12.45
N LEU A 56 12.84 -10.16 12.43
CA LEU A 56 12.96 -9.38 11.20
C LEU A 56 13.98 -9.98 10.24
N THR A 57 15.18 -10.31 10.75
CA THR A 57 16.26 -10.90 9.94
C THR A 57 15.85 -12.28 9.41
N GLU A 58 15.17 -13.08 10.22
CA GLU A 58 14.66 -14.38 9.83
C GLU A 58 13.65 -14.28 8.70
N ASN A 59 12.62 -13.44 8.85
CA ASN A 59 11.60 -13.22 7.81
C ASN A 59 12.20 -12.72 6.49
N ILE A 60 13.16 -11.78 6.55
CA ILE A 60 13.86 -11.29 5.34
C ILE A 60 14.67 -12.42 4.70
N SER A 61 15.35 -13.23 5.52
CA SER A 61 16.14 -14.36 5.03
C SER A 61 15.28 -15.44 4.40
N GLU A 62 14.13 -15.74 4.96
CA GLU A 62 13.18 -16.73 4.41
C GLU A 62 12.56 -16.23 3.10
N ALA A 63 12.12 -14.98 3.04
CA ALA A 63 11.65 -14.37 1.80
C ALA A 63 12.74 -14.38 0.72
N TYR A 64 13.99 -14.10 1.11
CA TYR A 64 15.12 -14.10 0.18
C TYR A 64 15.47 -15.53 -0.30
N LYS A 65 15.40 -16.54 0.56
CA LYS A 65 15.55 -17.96 0.16
C LYS A 65 14.47 -18.37 -0.83
N PHE A 66 13.21 -17.98 -0.57
CA PHE A 66 12.12 -18.23 -1.50
C PHE A 66 12.41 -17.63 -2.87
N LEU A 67 12.83 -16.35 -2.90
CA LEU A 67 13.18 -15.67 -4.14
C LEU A 67 14.33 -16.38 -4.86
N VAL A 68 15.43 -16.69 -4.17
CA VAL A 68 16.59 -17.41 -4.73
C VAL A 68 16.20 -18.72 -5.41
N LEU A 69 15.22 -19.43 -4.85
CA LEU A 69 14.79 -20.73 -5.38
C LEU A 69 13.81 -20.65 -6.54
N ASN A 70 13.09 -19.52 -6.67
CA ASN A 70 11.99 -19.39 -7.64
C ASN A 70 12.27 -18.37 -8.76
N TYR A 71 13.21 -17.45 -8.55
CA TYR A 71 13.51 -16.37 -9.49
C TYR A 71 14.22 -16.87 -10.74
N GLU A 72 13.80 -16.35 -11.89
CA GLU A 72 14.52 -16.38 -13.16
C GLU A 72 14.75 -14.93 -13.64
N PRO A 73 15.90 -14.65 -14.33
CA PRO A 73 16.17 -13.32 -14.84
C PRO A 73 15.06 -12.81 -15.79
N GLY A 74 14.49 -11.67 -15.46
CA GLY A 74 13.36 -11.08 -16.18
C GLY A 74 12.00 -11.25 -15.48
N ASP A 75 11.94 -12.03 -14.41
CA ASP A 75 10.74 -12.13 -13.58
C ASP A 75 10.37 -10.78 -12.96
N LYS A 76 9.07 -10.53 -12.86
CA LYS A 76 8.52 -9.36 -12.17
C LYS A 76 8.36 -9.65 -10.69
N ILE A 77 8.87 -8.76 -9.86
CA ILE A 77 8.83 -8.87 -8.41
C ILE A 77 7.88 -7.84 -7.83
N TYR A 78 6.91 -8.30 -7.05
CA TYR A 78 5.92 -7.48 -6.34
C TYR A 78 6.08 -7.68 -4.85
N VAL A 79 6.15 -6.60 -4.09
CA VAL A 79 6.40 -6.66 -2.65
C VAL A 79 5.33 -5.88 -1.91
N PHE A 80 4.73 -6.50 -0.90
CA PHE A 80 3.67 -5.89 -0.10
C PHE A 80 3.95 -6.02 1.39
N GLY A 81 3.51 -5.03 2.16
CA GLY A 81 3.69 -5.09 3.60
C GLY A 81 2.80 -4.13 4.38
N PHE A 82 2.42 -4.54 5.59
CA PHE A 82 1.68 -3.72 6.53
C PHE A 82 2.43 -3.62 7.85
N SER A 83 2.46 -2.41 8.45
CA SER A 83 3.03 -2.21 9.78
C SER A 83 4.53 -2.57 9.81
N ARG A 84 4.94 -3.47 10.70
CA ARG A 84 6.30 -4.04 10.76
C ARG A 84 6.61 -4.91 9.54
N GLY A 85 5.59 -5.55 8.96
CA GLY A 85 5.73 -6.24 7.67
C GLY A 85 6.07 -5.29 6.53
N ALA A 86 5.59 -4.05 6.56
CA ALA A 86 6.01 -3.01 5.61
C ALA A 86 7.49 -2.63 5.80
N PHE A 87 7.97 -2.63 7.05
CA PHE A 87 9.39 -2.48 7.33
C PHE A 87 10.21 -3.65 6.78
N SER A 88 9.77 -4.90 7.00
CA SER A 88 10.42 -6.09 6.43
C SER A 88 10.45 -6.03 4.90
N ALA A 89 9.35 -5.63 4.27
CA ALA A 89 9.22 -5.47 2.83
C ALA A 89 10.25 -4.46 2.27
N ARG A 90 10.39 -3.29 2.90
CA ARG A 90 11.40 -2.28 2.51
C ARG A 90 12.82 -2.80 2.70
N SER A 91 13.09 -3.46 3.81
CA SER A 91 14.41 -4.05 4.09
C SER A 91 14.76 -5.16 3.09
N PHE A 92 13.76 -5.95 2.68
CA PHE A 92 13.92 -6.97 1.65
C PHE A 92 14.25 -6.36 0.28
N VAL A 93 13.56 -5.27 -0.10
CA VAL A 93 13.89 -4.50 -1.32
C VAL A 93 15.31 -3.94 -1.25
N GLY A 94 15.71 -3.41 -0.09
CA GLY A 94 17.08 -2.93 0.15
C GLY A 94 18.13 -4.03 0.05
N LEU A 95 17.85 -5.23 0.56
CA LEU A 95 18.73 -6.39 0.41
C LEU A 95 18.94 -6.76 -1.08
N MET A 96 17.88 -6.78 -1.87
CA MET A 96 17.98 -7.05 -3.30
C MET A 96 18.76 -5.96 -4.05
N ARG A 97 18.55 -4.69 -3.70
CA ARG A 97 19.30 -3.57 -4.29
C ARG A 97 20.80 -3.66 -3.95
N HIS A 98 21.12 -4.09 -2.73
CA HIS A 98 22.49 -4.22 -2.25
C HIS A 98 23.18 -5.47 -2.80
N SER A 99 22.59 -6.64 -2.60
CA SER A 99 23.24 -7.93 -2.82
C SER A 99 22.79 -8.66 -4.08
N GLY A 100 21.81 -8.13 -4.85
CA GLY A 100 21.21 -8.82 -5.98
C GLY A 100 20.36 -10.02 -5.55
N VAL A 101 20.10 -10.95 -6.47
CA VAL A 101 19.46 -12.25 -6.18
C VAL A 101 20.49 -13.36 -6.40
N ILE A 102 20.90 -14.01 -5.32
CA ILE A 102 21.87 -15.12 -5.34
C ILE A 102 21.34 -16.22 -6.25
N SER A 103 22.20 -16.77 -7.12
CA SER A 103 21.83 -17.90 -7.97
C SER A 103 21.71 -19.20 -7.15
N ARG A 104 20.87 -20.13 -7.60
CA ARG A 104 20.72 -21.47 -6.96
C ARG A 104 22.05 -22.19 -6.80
N ARG A 105 23.02 -21.96 -7.71
CA ARG A 105 24.38 -22.54 -7.63
C ARG A 105 25.17 -22.01 -6.46
N SER A 106 24.91 -20.77 -6.06
CA SER A 106 25.59 -20.06 -4.96
C SER A 106 24.74 -20.00 -3.68
N ILE A 107 23.77 -20.88 -3.49
CA ILE A 107 22.78 -20.84 -2.38
C ILE A 107 23.44 -20.71 -0.99
N LYS A 108 24.65 -21.21 -0.81
CA LYS A 108 25.42 -21.08 0.44
C LYS A 108 25.78 -19.63 0.77
N MET A 109 25.78 -18.74 -0.23
CA MET A 109 26.11 -17.30 -0.08
C MET A 109 24.94 -16.47 0.43
N ILE A 110 23.74 -17.06 0.61
CA ILE A 110 22.55 -16.34 1.13
C ILE A 110 22.86 -15.68 2.47
N HIS A 111 23.48 -16.42 3.38
CA HIS A 111 23.84 -15.90 4.70
C HIS A 111 24.82 -14.72 4.60
N ASP A 112 25.84 -14.82 3.76
CA ASP A 112 26.81 -13.75 3.53
C ASP A 112 26.16 -12.51 2.91
N ALA A 113 25.26 -12.69 1.93
CA ALA A 113 24.50 -11.61 1.34
C ALA A 113 23.65 -10.83 2.37
N VAL A 114 22.96 -11.57 3.24
CA VAL A 114 22.15 -10.97 4.32
C VAL A 114 23.03 -10.28 5.35
N GLU A 115 24.13 -10.91 5.77
CA GLU A 115 25.05 -10.30 6.73
C GLU A 115 25.72 -9.04 6.20
N ARG A 116 26.17 -9.01 4.95
CA ARG A 116 26.71 -7.82 4.28
C ARG A 116 25.70 -6.68 4.31
N TYR A 117 24.45 -6.96 3.93
CA TYR A 117 23.37 -6.00 3.99
C TYR A 117 23.12 -5.46 5.41
N LEU A 118 23.12 -6.32 6.43
CA LEU A 118 22.88 -5.92 7.82
C LEU A 118 24.03 -5.18 8.46
N ARG A 119 25.27 -5.40 8.00
CA ARG A 119 26.48 -4.72 8.52
C ARG A 119 26.75 -3.38 7.86
N ARG A 120 26.03 -3.05 6.78
CA ARG A 120 26.22 -1.79 6.06
C ARG A 120 26.08 -0.58 6.98
N GLY A 121 26.92 0.45 6.75
CA GLY A 121 26.81 1.75 7.38
C GLY A 121 25.72 2.62 6.73
N ALA A 122 25.44 3.77 7.33
CA ALA A 122 24.46 4.71 6.79
C ALA A 122 24.83 5.28 5.40
N ASN A 123 26.12 5.24 5.06
CA ASN A 123 26.68 5.80 3.83
C ASN A 123 27.23 4.73 2.89
N ASP A 124 26.93 3.43 3.14
CA ASP A 124 27.41 2.37 2.27
C ASP A 124 26.69 2.44 0.93
N ASP A 125 27.48 2.67 -0.11
CA ASP A 125 27.02 2.68 -1.48
C ASP A 125 26.85 1.23 -1.99
N PRO A 126 25.66 0.83 -2.44
CA PRO A 126 25.44 -0.49 -3.03
C PRO A 126 26.12 -0.67 -4.41
N ASP A 127 26.72 0.38 -4.95
CA ASP A 127 27.37 0.40 -6.25
C ASP A 127 28.91 0.34 -6.19
N THR A 128 29.48 -0.09 -5.04
CA THR A 128 30.93 -0.33 -4.91
C THR A 128 31.40 -1.45 -5.79
N ASP A 129 32.68 -1.42 -6.17
CA ASP A 129 33.29 -2.47 -7.01
C ASP A 129 33.25 -3.83 -6.33
N ASP A 130 33.42 -3.90 -4.99
CA ASP A 130 33.31 -5.14 -4.21
C ASP A 130 31.90 -5.77 -4.32
N LEU A 131 30.85 -4.97 -4.23
CA LEU A 131 29.47 -5.46 -4.38
C LEU A 131 29.13 -5.80 -5.83
N CYS A 132 29.62 -5.06 -6.81
CA CYS A 132 29.49 -5.43 -8.22
C CYS A 132 30.19 -6.77 -8.51
N GLN A 133 31.39 -7.00 -7.95
CA GLN A 133 32.10 -8.27 -8.07
C GLN A 133 31.32 -9.40 -7.37
N PHE A 134 30.84 -9.17 -6.14
CA PHE A 134 30.04 -10.15 -5.40
C PHE A 134 28.79 -10.57 -6.20
N ARG A 135 28.05 -9.61 -6.75
CA ARG A 135 26.87 -9.88 -7.59
C ARG A 135 27.23 -10.62 -8.87
N PHE A 136 28.37 -10.28 -9.49
CA PHE A 136 28.87 -10.98 -10.68
C PHE A 136 29.16 -12.45 -10.39
N ASP A 137 29.82 -12.74 -9.27
CA ASP A 137 30.28 -14.11 -8.94
C ASP A 137 29.15 -15.02 -8.45
N HIS A 138 28.14 -14.45 -7.76
CA HIS A 138 27.21 -15.25 -6.98
C HIS A 138 25.74 -15.12 -7.41
N CYS A 139 25.36 -14.05 -8.10
CA CYS A 139 23.95 -13.79 -8.43
C CYS A 139 23.54 -14.38 -9.78
N TYR A 140 22.23 -14.42 -10.00
CA TYR A 140 21.67 -14.66 -11.32
C TYR A 140 22.18 -13.61 -12.32
N ARG A 141 22.12 -13.98 -13.61
CA ARG A 141 22.55 -13.09 -14.68
C ARG A 141 21.53 -11.94 -14.86
N SER A 142 21.52 -11.04 -13.89
CA SER A 142 20.74 -9.79 -13.88
C SER A 142 21.64 -8.63 -13.45
N LEU A 143 21.23 -7.38 -13.69
CA LEU A 143 22.03 -6.19 -13.45
C LEU A 143 21.34 -5.34 -12.38
N VAL A 144 22.12 -4.84 -11.43
CA VAL A 144 21.68 -3.93 -10.37
C VAL A 144 22.54 -2.68 -10.39
N GLY A 145 21.93 -1.50 -10.35
CA GLY A 145 22.64 -0.23 -10.28
C GLY A 145 23.76 -0.10 -11.34
N ARG A 146 25.00 0.07 -10.89
CA ARG A 146 26.16 0.27 -11.74
C ARG A 146 26.74 -1.03 -12.35
N ASP A 147 26.13 -2.18 -12.13
CA ASP A 147 26.68 -3.46 -12.59
C ASP A 147 27.02 -3.49 -14.10
N ARG A 148 26.20 -2.88 -14.95
CA ARG A 148 26.44 -2.84 -16.40
C ARG A 148 27.76 -2.15 -16.73
N GLU A 149 28.01 -0.99 -16.14
CA GLU A 149 29.23 -0.21 -16.37
C GLU A 149 30.45 -0.92 -15.81
N TRP A 150 30.32 -1.49 -14.61
CA TRP A 150 31.39 -2.21 -13.96
C TRP A 150 31.76 -3.48 -14.75
N ARG A 151 30.78 -4.28 -15.19
CA ARG A 151 30.99 -5.48 -15.98
C ARG A 151 31.60 -5.17 -17.36
N ALA A 152 31.20 -4.07 -18.01
CA ALA A 152 31.79 -3.64 -19.26
C ALA A 152 33.29 -3.33 -19.17
N LYS A 153 33.75 -2.83 -18.01
CA LYS A 153 35.18 -2.59 -17.73
C LYS A 153 35.92 -3.84 -17.30
N SER A 154 35.34 -4.62 -16.39
CA SER A 154 36.02 -5.74 -15.75
C SER A 154 35.96 -7.04 -16.56
N GLN A 155 34.94 -7.19 -17.40
CA GLN A 155 34.66 -8.36 -18.22
C GLN A 155 34.29 -7.99 -19.67
N PRO A 156 35.14 -7.24 -20.40
CA PRO A 156 34.80 -6.66 -21.71
C PRO A 156 34.54 -7.72 -22.81
N GLN A 157 34.93 -8.96 -22.58
CA GLN A 157 34.71 -10.07 -23.51
C GLN A 157 33.30 -10.64 -23.46
N ILE A 158 32.48 -10.21 -22.51
CA ILE A 158 31.11 -10.71 -22.31
C ILE A 158 30.13 -9.65 -22.79
N ASP A 159 29.18 -10.04 -23.64
CA ASP A 159 28.07 -9.19 -24.03
C ASP A 159 26.97 -9.18 -22.95
N TYR A 160 26.59 -7.99 -22.50
CA TYR A 160 25.56 -7.75 -21.49
C TYR A 160 24.33 -7.05 -22.07
N THR A 161 24.19 -6.95 -23.40
CA THR A 161 23.11 -6.19 -24.06
C THR A 161 21.74 -6.74 -23.66
N ASP A 162 21.59 -8.07 -23.71
CA ASP A 162 20.33 -8.76 -23.42
C ASP A 162 20.16 -9.16 -21.95
N VAL A 163 21.05 -8.71 -21.05
CA VAL A 163 20.94 -9.02 -19.64
C VAL A 163 19.92 -8.09 -18.98
N PRO A 164 18.83 -8.63 -18.41
CA PRO A 164 17.78 -7.81 -17.80
C PRO A 164 18.27 -7.10 -16.55
N ASN A 165 17.71 -5.93 -16.30
CA ASN A 165 17.86 -5.28 -15.00
C ASN A 165 16.99 -6.00 -13.97
N LEU A 166 17.53 -6.18 -12.77
CA LEU A 166 16.74 -6.57 -11.61
C LEU A 166 16.05 -5.32 -11.08
N THR A 167 14.73 -5.33 -11.03
CA THR A 167 13.90 -4.25 -10.50
C THR A 167 12.75 -4.81 -9.68
N ILE A 168 12.15 -3.98 -8.86
CA ILE A 168 10.89 -4.26 -8.17
C ILE A 168 9.78 -3.62 -9.00
N SER A 169 8.94 -4.43 -9.61
CA SER A 169 7.84 -3.95 -10.46
C SER A 169 6.79 -3.15 -9.68
N TYR A 170 6.55 -3.54 -8.41
CA TYR A 170 5.64 -2.80 -7.54
C TYR A 170 5.95 -3.01 -6.06
N LEU A 171 5.90 -1.91 -5.28
CA LEU A 171 6.01 -1.91 -3.82
C LEU A 171 4.75 -1.28 -3.20
N GLY A 172 3.90 -2.10 -2.59
CA GLY A 172 2.64 -1.68 -1.96
C GLY A 172 2.70 -1.75 -0.44
N LEU A 173 2.59 -0.61 0.25
CA LEU A 173 2.77 -0.55 1.70
C LEU A 173 1.58 0.10 2.39
N TRP A 174 1.22 -0.45 3.56
CA TRP A 174 0.27 0.15 4.49
C TRP A 174 0.97 0.52 5.78
N ASP A 175 0.94 1.77 6.12
CA ASP A 175 1.31 2.40 7.38
C ASP A 175 2.57 1.80 8.02
N THR A 176 3.71 1.98 7.32
CA THR A 176 5.02 1.48 7.74
C THR A 176 5.41 2.08 9.08
N VAL A 177 5.70 1.23 10.07
CA VAL A 177 6.22 1.64 11.37
C VAL A 177 7.60 1.04 11.61
N GLY A 178 8.43 1.71 12.41
CA GLY A 178 9.79 1.26 12.69
C GLY A 178 9.84 -0.14 13.32
N ALA A 179 10.91 -0.89 13.05
CA ALA A 179 11.06 -2.29 13.49
C ALA A 179 10.93 -2.51 14.99
N LEU A 180 11.26 -1.52 15.79
CA LEU A 180 11.49 -1.73 17.22
C LEU A 180 10.37 -1.23 18.11
N GLY A 181 9.48 -0.34 17.65
CA GLY A 181 8.46 0.26 18.53
C GLY A 181 9.04 0.87 19.83
N LEU A 182 10.37 1.03 19.88
CA LEU A 182 11.06 1.55 21.07
C LEU A 182 11.14 3.07 20.95
N PRO A 183 10.64 3.79 21.96
CA PRO A 183 10.73 5.23 22.01
C PRO A 183 12.18 5.70 21.92
N ALA A 184 12.45 6.70 21.10
CA ALA A 184 13.79 7.24 20.87
C ALA A 184 14.50 7.80 22.12
N HIS A 185 13.75 8.05 23.19
CA HIS A 185 14.27 8.60 24.45
C HIS A 185 14.84 7.55 25.42
N LEU A 186 14.63 6.25 25.16
CA LEU A 186 15.31 5.20 25.92
C LEU A 186 16.74 5.09 25.39
N GLY A 187 17.72 5.39 26.22
CA GLY A 187 19.16 5.45 25.86
C GLY A 187 19.68 4.23 25.10
N PHE A 188 19.11 3.05 25.34
CA PHE A 188 19.38 1.81 24.62
C PHE A 188 18.81 1.79 23.19
N SER A 189 17.79 2.59 22.90
CA SER A 189 17.18 2.64 21.57
C SER A 189 18.13 3.14 20.51
N LYS A 190 19.09 4.02 20.86
CA LYS A 190 20.09 4.54 19.91
C LYS A 190 21.05 3.45 19.42
N LEU A 191 21.48 2.52 20.29
CA LEU A 191 22.39 1.43 19.89
C LEU A 191 21.68 0.36 19.06
N ILE A 192 20.44 0.04 19.42
CA ILE A 192 19.63 -0.98 18.73
C ILE A 192 19.06 -0.40 17.44
N ASN A 193 18.58 0.84 17.46
CA ASN A 193 18.11 1.55 16.26
C ASN A 193 19.23 1.78 15.24
N TRP A 194 20.50 1.85 15.64
CA TRP A 194 21.63 2.00 14.72
C TRP A 194 21.77 0.78 13.81
N LYS A 195 21.64 -0.43 14.32
CA LYS A 195 21.74 -1.69 13.55
C LYS A 195 20.54 -1.91 12.61
N TYR A 196 19.36 -1.36 12.97
CA TYR A 196 18.10 -1.55 12.23
C TYR A 196 17.53 -0.22 11.71
N ARG A 197 18.35 0.83 11.64
CA ARG A 197 17.91 2.07 10.98
C ARG A 197 17.59 1.77 9.54
N PHE A 198 16.46 2.29 9.08
CA PHE A 198 16.25 2.46 7.66
C PHE A 198 17.37 3.33 7.12
N HIS A 199 18.27 2.72 6.39
CA HIS A 199 19.21 3.45 5.58
C HIS A 199 18.53 3.93 4.29
N ASP A 200 17.31 3.41 4.01
CA ASP A 200 16.61 3.64 2.76
C ASP A 200 15.20 4.17 3.00
N VAL A 201 15.11 5.42 3.45
CA VAL A 201 13.86 6.20 3.43
C VAL A 201 13.56 6.74 2.04
N ARG A 202 14.52 6.62 1.10
CA ARG A 202 14.44 7.12 -0.27
C ARG A 202 14.09 5.98 -1.21
N LEU A 203 13.13 6.22 -2.07
CA LEU A 203 12.91 5.37 -3.23
C LEU A 203 14.06 5.59 -4.24
N THR A 204 14.39 4.55 -4.97
CA THR A 204 15.36 4.61 -6.06
C THR A 204 14.72 4.03 -7.31
N PRO A 205 15.25 4.30 -8.52
CA PRO A 205 14.74 3.69 -9.76
C PRO A 205 14.78 2.16 -9.79
N PHE A 206 15.37 1.52 -8.77
CA PHE A 206 15.29 0.08 -8.55
C PHE A 206 13.85 -0.40 -8.30
N VAL A 207 12.99 0.49 -7.79
CA VAL A 207 11.54 0.27 -7.65
C VAL A 207 10.85 1.03 -8.77
N GLU A 208 10.16 0.34 -9.67
CA GLU A 208 9.49 0.97 -10.81
C GLU A 208 8.23 1.73 -10.41
N ARG A 209 7.46 1.18 -9.48
CA ARG A 209 6.24 1.80 -8.95
C ARG A 209 6.08 1.52 -7.47
N ALA A 210 5.59 2.50 -6.71
CA ALA A 210 5.35 2.34 -5.29
C ALA A 210 4.12 3.12 -4.82
N ARG A 211 3.33 2.52 -3.91
CA ARG A 211 2.25 3.20 -3.19
C ARG A 211 2.35 2.92 -1.69
N HIS A 212 2.28 3.98 -0.89
CA HIS A 212 2.30 3.90 0.58
C HIS A 212 1.08 4.59 1.17
N ALA A 213 0.14 3.82 1.71
CA ALA A 213 -1.03 4.31 2.43
C ALA A 213 -0.67 4.59 3.89
N VAL A 214 -0.83 5.84 4.35
CA VAL A 214 -0.44 6.32 5.69
C VAL A 214 -1.69 6.67 6.50
N ALA A 215 -1.76 6.28 7.76
CA ALA A 215 -2.89 6.56 8.65
C ALA A 215 -2.82 7.97 9.24
N ALA A 216 -3.91 8.76 9.16
CA ALA A 216 -3.98 10.12 9.71
C ALA A 216 -4.15 10.14 11.24
N ASP A 217 -4.92 9.19 11.80
CA ASP A 217 -5.44 9.27 13.16
C ASP A 217 -4.74 8.32 14.15
N GLU A 218 -3.59 7.75 13.78
CA GLU A 218 -2.82 6.91 14.69
C GLU A 218 -2.06 7.78 15.71
N MET A 219 -2.35 7.60 17.00
CA MET A 219 -1.80 8.43 18.06
C MET A 219 -0.72 7.73 18.89
N ARG A 220 -0.52 6.43 18.73
CA ARG A 220 0.47 5.67 19.49
C ARG A 220 1.89 6.06 19.05
N ARG A 221 2.72 6.54 19.98
CA ARG A 221 4.11 6.92 19.70
C ARG A 221 4.96 5.80 19.11
N THR A 222 4.67 4.56 19.48
CA THR A 222 5.36 3.38 18.95
C THR A 222 4.99 3.07 17.51
N PHE A 223 3.99 3.76 16.96
CA PHE A 223 3.50 3.63 15.60
C PHE A 223 3.79 4.90 14.78
N GLU A 224 4.87 5.62 15.11
CA GLU A 224 5.34 6.72 14.28
C GLU A 224 5.63 6.20 12.86
N PRO A 225 5.08 6.82 11.81
CA PRO A 225 5.23 6.31 10.45
C PRO A 225 6.63 6.58 9.91
N SER A 226 7.18 5.59 9.22
CA SER A 226 8.42 5.74 8.45
C SER A 226 8.08 6.15 7.02
N LEU A 227 7.90 7.45 6.81
CA LEU A 227 7.57 8.02 5.51
C LEU A 227 8.73 7.88 4.53
N TRP A 228 8.43 7.77 3.22
CA TRP A 228 9.40 8.01 2.19
C TRP A 228 9.71 9.51 2.10
N GLN A 229 10.92 9.81 1.65
CA GLN A 229 11.39 11.16 1.34
C GLN A 229 11.68 11.24 -0.15
N ASP A 230 11.52 12.42 -0.70
CA ASP A 230 11.97 12.71 -2.05
C ASP A 230 13.45 12.39 -2.20
N SER A 231 13.80 11.94 -3.38
CA SER A 231 15.18 11.62 -3.75
C SER A 231 15.48 12.12 -5.15
N ASP A 232 16.75 12.17 -5.51
CA ASP A 232 17.18 12.61 -6.83
C ASP A 232 16.46 11.81 -7.93
N GLY A 233 15.69 12.50 -8.75
CA GLY A 233 14.91 11.93 -9.85
C GLY A 233 13.58 11.31 -9.47
N ILE A 234 13.20 11.32 -8.19
CA ILE A 234 11.88 10.85 -7.71
C ILE A 234 11.29 11.90 -6.78
N ALA A 235 10.23 12.55 -7.23
CA ALA A 235 9.39 13.41 -6.41
C ALA A 235 8.08 12.69 -6.10
N LEU A 236 7.77 12.53 -4.80
CA LEU A 236 6.57 11.83 -4.36
C LEU A 236 5.30 12.61 -4.73
N ASN A 237 4.25 11.90 -5.10
CA ASN A 237 2.92 12.43 -5.46
C ASN A 237 2.89 13.39 -6.67
N SER A 238 4.01 13.67 -7.30
CA SER A 238 4.09 14.42 -8.57
C SER A 238 4.14 13.50 -9.79
N ASP A 239 4.53 12.25 -9.59
CA ASP A 239 4.53 11.18 -10.59
C ASP A 239 3.59 10.06 -10.13
N ALA A 240 2.72 9.58 -11.05
CA ALA A 240 1.77 8.50 -10.79
C ALA A 240 2.46 7.17 -10.37
N ASN A 241 3.75 7.03 -10.60
CA ASN A 241 4.50 5.84 -10.21
C ASN A 241 4.85 5.81 -8.71
N TYR A 242 5.00 6.96 -8.06
CA TYR A 242 5.47 7.04 -6.68
C TYR A 242 4.53 7.87 -5.81
N LEU A 243 3.61 7.18 -5.17
CA LEU A 243 2.54 7.81 -4.39
C LEU A 243 2.64 7.44 -2.91
N GLN A 244 2.66 8.46 -2.04
CA GLN A 244 2.54 8.31 -0.61
C GLN A 244 1.39 9.17 -0.11
N GLN A 245 0.27 8.54 0.26
CA GLN A 245 -0.95 9.28 0.55
C GLN A 245 -1.54 8.96 1.92
N VAL A 246 -2.10 9.99 2.54
CA VAL A 246 -2.69 9.94 3.87
C VAL A 246 -4.16 9.57 3.78
N PHE A 247 -4.54 8.47 4.42
CA PHE A 247 -5.91 7.97 4.55
C PHE A 247 -6.50 8.31 5.92
N PRO A 248 -7.82 8.45 6.04
CA PRO A 248 -8.44 8.66 7.33
C PRO A 248 -8.34 7.41 8.19
N GLY A 249 -8.39 7.55 9.50
CA GLY A 249 -8.40 6.45 10.45
C GLY A 249 -7.05 6.08 11.04
N THR A 250 -7.10 5.09 11.93
CA THR A 250 -5.93 4.58 12.66
C THR A 250 -5.16 3.53 11.86
N HIS A 251 -4.07 3.05 12.40
CA HIS A 251 -3.23 1.99 11.82
C HIS A 251 -4.01 0.80 11.24
N SER A 252 -4.92 0.22 12.05
CA SER A 252 -5.75 -0.90 11.61
C SER A 252 -6.88 -0.48 10.66
N SER A 253 -7.29 0.79 10.68
CA SER A 253 -8.28 1.30 9.72
C SER A 253 -7.71 1.37 8.31
N VAL A 254 -6.40 1.61 8.18
CA VAL A 254 -5.71 1.67 6.89
C VAL A 254 -5.19 0.30 6.46
N GLY A 255 -4.62 -0.47 7.39
CA GLY A 255 -4.00 -1.77 7.10
C GLY A 255 -4.93 -2.99 7.21
N GLY A 256 -6.17 -2.81 7.66
CA GLY A 256 -7.10 -3.91 7.92
C GLY A 256 -6.83 -4.64 9.24
N GLY A 257 -7.46 -5.77 9.44
CA GLY A 257 -7.34 -6.57 10.67
C GLY A 257 -8.36 -6.19 11.75
N GLY A 258 -9.38 -5.40 11.42
CA GLY A 258 -10.48 -5.00 12.29
C GLY A 258 -11.87 -5.26 11.68
N PRO A 259 -12.95 -5.12 12.46
CA PRO A 259 -14.32 -5.39 12.03
C PRO A 259 -14.85 -4.34 11.03
N VAL A 260 -14.32 -3.12 11.04
CA VAL A 260 -14.75 -2.03 10.18
C VAL A 260 -13.93 -2.06 8.89
N ARG A 261 -14.58 -2.15 7.75
CA ARG A 261 -13.93 -2.39 6.45
C ARG A 261 -13.77 -1.16 5.58
N GLY A 262 -14.71 -0.22 5.60
CA GLY A 262 -14.84 0.83 4.59
C GLY A 262 -13.53 1.59 4.29
N ILE A 263 -12.83 2.06 5.33
CA ILE A 263 -11.54 2.76 5.15
C ILE A 263 -10.43 1.79 4.73
N SER A 264 -10.36 0.60 5.33
CA SER A 264 -9.34 -0.39 4.96
C SER A 264 -9.53 -0.92 3.55
N ASP A 265 -10.77 -1.07 3.11
CA ASP A 265 -11.09 -1.48 1.75
C ASP A 265 -10.72 -0.38 0.75
N ALA A 266 -10.86 0.91 1.11
CA ALA A 266 -10.38 2.02 0.28
C ALA A 266 -8.85 1.97 0.10
N ALA A 267 -8.11 1.81 1.19
CA ALA A 267 -6.66 1.70 1.12
C ALA A 267 -6.19 0.44 0.39
N LEU A 268 -6.91 -0.69 0.55
CA LEU A 268 -6.64 -1.91 -0.21
C LEU A 268 -6.89 -1.73 -1.70
N ASN A 269 -8.05 -1.17 -2.07
CA ASN A 269 -8.39 -0.91 -3.46
C ASN A 269 -7.32 -0.05 -4.15
N TRP A 270 -6.91 1.04 -3.49
CA TRP A 270 -5.88 1.92 -4.01
C TRP A 270 -4.53 1.22 -4.27
N ILE A 271 -4.08 0.35 -3.36
CA ILE A 271 -2.85 -0.45 -3.55
C ILE A 271 -3.04 -1.49 -4.66
N VAL A 272 -4.20 -2.16 -4.73
CA VAL A 272 -4.53 -3.15 -5.77
C VAL A 272 -4.54 -2.51 -7.15
N LEU A 273 -5.09 -1.30 -7.29
CA LEU A 273 -5.06 -0.54 -8.55
C LEU A 273 -3.61 -0.35 -9.04
N GLY A 274 -2.70 0.13 -8.17
CA GLY A 274 -1.30 0.28 -8.54
C GLY A 274 -0.61 -1.03 -8.93
N ALA A 275 -0.94 -2.12 -8.25
CA ALA A 275 -0.40 -3.44 -8.57
C ALA A 275 -0.92 -3.94 -9.93
N ARG A 276 -2.19 -3.68 -10.27
CA ARG A 276 -2.77 -3.98 -11.60
C ARG A 276 -2.13 -3.17 -12.72
N GLU A 277 -1.90 -1.88 -12.49
CA GLU A 277 -1.14 -1.02 -13.42
C GLU A 277 0.25 -1.60 -13.70
N ALA A 278 0.89 -2.18 -12.67
CA ALA A 278 2.15 -2.90 -12.79
C ALA A 278 2.00 -4.33 -13.37
N LYS A 279 0.77 -4.73 -13.77
CA LYS A 279 0.43 -6.02 -14.42
C LYS A 279 0.46 -7.24 -13.48
N LEU A 280 0.20 -7.07 -12.19
CA LEU A 280 -0.11 -8.18 -11.29
C LEU A 280 -1.55 -8.65 -11.54
N ALA A 281 -1.75 -9.94 -11.72
CA ALA A 281 -3.06 -10.53 -11.96
C ALA A 281 -3.75 -10.93 -10.64
N PHE A 282 -5.03 -10.64 -10.55
CA PHE A 282 -5.88 -10.95 -9.40
C PHE A 282 -7.06 -11.78 -9.83
N ASP A 283 -7.46 -12.70 -8.95
CA ASP A 283 -8.65 -13.50 -9.10
C ASP A 283 -9.90 -12.61 -9.18
N THR A 284 -10.70 -12.85 -10.20
CA THR A 284 -11.96 -12.15 -10.47
C THR A 284 -13.19 -12.94 -10.01
N ASP A 285 -13.00 -14.08 -9.32
CA ASP A 285 -14.08 -14.87 -8.74
C ASP A 285 -14.80 -14.07 -7.63
N ASP A 286 -16.10 -14.24 -7.52
CA ASP A 286 -16.95 -13.56 -6.52
C ASP A 286 -16.58 -13.89 -5.07
N ARG A 287 -15.83 -14.97 -4.85
CA ARG A 287 -15.28 -15.37 -3.55
C ARG A 287 -13.95 -14.68 -3.22
N SER A 288 -13.33 -14.03 -4.19
CA SER A 288 -12.08 -13.29 -3.98
C SER A 288 -12.28 -12.17 -2.96
N PRO A 289 -11.37 -12.01 -1.97
CA PRO A 289 -11.48 -10.95 -0.96
C PRO A 289 -11.49 -9.53 -1.52
N ILE A 290 -10.98 -9.32 -2.74
CA ILE A 290 -10.96 -8.00 -3.40
C ILE A 290 -12.16 -7.77 -4.32
N TYR A 291 -12.97 -8.80 -4.56
CA TYR A 291 -14.14 -8.70 -5.40
C TYR A 291 -15.27 -7.88 -4.76
N ASN A 292 -15.41 -7.98 -3.44
CA ASN A 292 -16.47 -7.35 -2.66
C ASN A 292 -15.91 -6.23 -1.75
N LEU A 293 -14.95 -5.45 -2.22
CA LEU A 293 -14.50 -4.27 -1.51
C LEU A 293 -15.64 -3.23 -1.42
N GLN A 294 -15.74 -2.59 -0.27
CA GLN A 294 -16.74 -1.55 0.03
C GLN A 294 -16.02 -0.31 0.58
N PRO A 295 -15.28 0.42 -0.27
CA PRO A 295 -14.67 1.66 0.15
C PRO A 295 -15.73 2.65 0.64
N ASP A 296 -15.53 3.21 1.83
CA ASP A 296 -16.44 4.20 2.39
C ASP A 296 -15.68 5.21 3.26
N HIS A 297 -15.59 6.45 2.79
CA HIS A 297 -14.95 7.54 3.54
C HIS A 297 -15.72 7.93 4.81
N ARG A 298 -17.00 7.54 4.91
CA ARG A 298 -17.87 7.77 6.08
C ARG A 298 -17.80 6.64 7.10
N ALA A 299 -17.15 5.53 6.78
CA ALA A 299 -17.04 4.41 7.72
C ALA A 299 -16.47 4.86 9.07
N GLN A 300 -16.90 4.21 10.15
CA GLN A 300 -16.44 4.52 11.51
C GLN A 300 -14.91 4.45 11.60
N LEU A 301 -14.31 5.48 12.17
CA LEU A 301 -12.89 5.47 12.52
C LEU A 301 -12.66 4.44 13.61
N HIS A 302 -11.84 3.45 13.32
CA HIS A 302 -11.45 2.44 14.30
C HIS A 302 -10.41 3.03 15.23
N ASN A 303 -10.87 3.78 16.23
CA ASN A 303 -10.01 4.38 17.23
C ASN A 303 -9.72 3.33 18.32
N ALA A 304 -8.64 2.56 18.15
CA ALA A 304 -8.15 1.61 19.15
C ALA A 304 -7.70 2.33 20.46
N THR A 305 -7.52 3.63 20.39
CA THR A 305 -7.21 4.49 21.51
C THR A 305 -8.46 5.20 22.01
N LYS A 306 -9.46 4.46 22.56
CA LYS A 306 -10.22 5.08 23.66
C LYS A 306 -9.17 5.56 24.64
N LYS A 307 -9.26 6.82 25.11
CA LYS A 307 -8.44 7.34 26.22
C LYS A 307 -8.52 6.33 27.37
N SER A 308 -7.72 5.30 27.33
CA SER A 308 -7.58 4.34 28.41
C SER A 308 -6.94 5.11 29.54
N ARG A 309 -7.54 5.04 30.73
CA ARG A 309 -6.94 5.59 31.98
C ARG A 309 -5.49 5.11 32.00
N TRP A 310 -4.57 6.05 32.06
CA TRP A 310 -3.14 5.82 32.12
C TRP A 310 -2.82 4.75 33.17
N SER A 311 -2.21 3.66 32.73
CA SER A 311 -1.56 2.73 33.62
C SER A 311 -0.16 3.29 33.94
N ILE A 312 0.28 3.16 35.18
CA ILE A 312 1.64 3.53 35.61
C ILE A 312 2.69 2.78 34.77
N ALA A 313 2.39 1.56 34.26
CA ALA A 313 3.22 0.79 33.35
C ALA A 313 3.37 1.47 32.00
N ASP A 314 2.35 2.14 31.46
CA ASP A 314 2.40 2.87 30.20
C ASP A 314 3.34 4.09 30.28
N PHE A 315 3.44 4.71 31.46
CA PHE A 315 4.35 5.80 31.71
C PHE A 315 5.83 5.37 31.69
N PHE A 316 6.15 4.23 32.32
CA PHE A 316 7.53 3.73 32.40
C PHE A 316 8.03 3.13 31.08
N VAL A 317 7.17 2.63 30.23
CA VAL A 317 7.55 2.06 28.90
C VAL A 317 7.51 3.11 27.79
N GLY A 318 7.14 4.38 28.10
CA GLY A 318 7.09 5.47 27.11
C GLY A 318 5.95 5.37 26.11
N PHE A 319 4.93 4.60 26.41
CA PHE A 319 3.69 4.55 25.64
C PHE A 319 2.85 5.82 25.92
N GLY A 320 3.18 6.91 25.24
CA GLY A 320 2.34 8.10 25.24
C GLY A 320 1.48 8.15 23.97
N LEU A 321 0.34 8.83 24.06
CA LEU A 321 -0.41 9.26 22.89
C LEU A 321 0.18 10.58 22.40
N ARG A 322 0.38 10.68 21.08
CA ARG A 322 0.82 11.91 20.41
C ARG A 322 0.22 11.93 19.01
N ASP A 323 -0.25 13.09 18.60
CA ASP A 323 -0.65 13.28 17.22
C ASP A 323 0.55 13.08 16.29
N ARG A 324 0.34 12.40 15.19
CA ARG A 324 1.35 12.25 14.14
C ARG A 324 1.73 13.62 13.58
N ASN A 325 3.00 13.81 13.34
CA ASN A 325 3.47 14.97 12.64
C ASN A 325 3.58 14.64 11.15
N LEU A 326 2.53 14.97 10.40
CA LEU A 326 2.49 14.91 8.95
C LEU A 326 2.64 16.33 8.36
N VAL A 327 3.13 17.28 9.15
CA VAL A 327 3.46 18.65 8.72
C VAL A 327 4.55 18.59 7.64
N GLY A 328 4.35 19.32 6.55
CA GLY A 328 5.25 19.28 5.37
C GLY A 328 4.72 18.37 4.27
N GLN A 329 3.62 17.64 4.49
CA GLN A 329 2.94 16.98 3.38
C GLN A 329 2.17 18.04 2.56
N GLU A 330 2.27 17.92 1.27
CA GLU A 330 1.48 18.74 0.35
C GLU A 330 0.05 18.18 0.25
N ILE A 331 -0.85 18.95 -0.36
CA ILE A 331 -2.25 18.53 -0.49
C ILE A 331 -2.38 17.28 -1.37
N GLU A 332 -1.49 17.11 -2.31
CA GLU A 332 -1.35 15.94 -3.21
C GLU A 332 -1.00 14.67 -2.44
N ALA A 333 -0.43 14.81 -1.24
CA ALA A 333 -0.17 13.69 -0.34
C ALA A 333 -1.42 13.27 0.47
N VAL A 334 -2.56 13.92 0.28
CA VAL A 334 -3.79 13.58 0.99
C VAL A 334 -4.74 12.85 0.05
N HIS A 335 -5.03 11.59 0.38
CA HIS A 335 -5.92 10.77 -0.45
C HIS A 335 -7.34 11.32 -0.48
N GLU A 336 -8.01 11.17 -1.59
CA GLU A 336 -9.37 11.69 -1.83
C GLU A 336 -10.38 11.28 -0.75
N HIS A 337 -10.30 10.06 -0.22
CA HIS A 337 -11.15 9.64 0.91
C HIS A 337 -10.97 10.50 2.15
N THR A 338 -9.76 11.01 2.40
CA THR A 338 -9.50 11.94 3.50
C THR A 338 -10.09 13.30 3.21
N VAL A 339 -9.92 13.79 1.99
CA VAL A 339 -10.50 15.07 1.52
C VAL A 339 -12.02 15.02 1.66
N ARG A 340 -12.66 14.01 1.10
CA ARG A 340 -14.13 13.81 1.18
C ARG A 340 -14.61 13.74 2.62
N ARG A 341 -13.89 13.03 3.50
CA ARG A 341 -14.26 12.93 4.91
C ARG A 341 -14.14 14.28 5.63
N VAL A 342 -13.12 15.09 5.32
CA VAL A 342 -12.96 16.45 5.87
C VAL A 342 -14.12 17.37 5.43
N GLN A 343 -14.60 17.20 4.22
CA GLN A 343 -15.69 17.96 3.63
C GLN A 343 -17.08 17.45 4.04
N GLU A 344 -17.18 16.21 4.55
CA GLU A 344 -18.44 15.60 4.91
C GLU A 344 -19.11 16.34 6.08
N PRO A 345 -20.41 16.68 6.00
CA PRO A 345 -21.14 17.26 7.12
C PRO A 345 -21.10 16.36 8.36
N ALA A 346 -20.91 16.96 9.53
CA ALA A 346 -20.83 16.24 10.82
C ALA A 346 -22.00 15.27 11.06
N GLY A 347 -23.19 15.60 10.59
CA GLY A 347 -24.39 14.78 10.75
C GLY A 347 -24.37 13.46 9.93
N ARG A 348 -23.51 13.38 8.91
CA ARG A 348 -23.36 12.18 8.06
C ARG A 348 -22.25 11.25 8.51
N LEU A 349 -21.38 11.70 9.41
CA LEU A 349 -20.33 10.89 9.99
C LEU A 349 -20.83 10.13 11.22
N PRO A 350 -20.41 8.89 11.45
CA PRO A 350 -20.80 8.09 12.61
C PRO A 350 -20.50 8.76 13.92
N GLU A 351 -19.40 9.52 13.99
CA GLU A 351 -18.96 10.26 15.15
C GLU A 351 -19.81 11.51 15.42
N ARG A 352 -20.71 11.91 14.50
CA ARG A 352 -21.56 13.10 14.53
C ARG A 352 -20.81 14.40 14.83
N ARG A 353 -19.56 14.48 14.36
CA ARG A 353 -18.68 15.65 14.47
C ARG A 353 -17.89 15.81 13.17
N ALA A 354 -17.49 17.04 12.85
CA ALA A 354 -16.62 17.32 11.73
C ALA A 354 -15.29 16.56 11.89
N TYR A 355 -14.81 15.98 10.80
CA TYR A 355 -13.54 15.29 10.79
C TYR A 355 -12.40 16.30 10.65
N THR A 356 -11.59 16.40 11.70
CA THR A 356 -10.48 17.37 11.80
C THR A 356 -9.26 16.67 12.39
N PRO A 357 -8.56 15.81 11.62
CA PRO A 357 -7.41 15.08 12.13
C PRO A 357 -6.29 16.05 12.52
N PRO A 358 -5.77 15.99 13.76
CA PRO A 358 -4.70 16.90 14.21
C PRO A 358 -3.45 16.79 13.36
N SER A 359 -3.16 15.61 12.82
CA SER A 359 -2.01 15.37 11.94
C SER A 359 -2.04 16.18 10.64
N LEU A 360 -3.22 16.61 10.20
CA LEU A 360 -3.44 17.42 8.98
C LEU A 360 -3.94 18.83 9.31
N ALA A 361 -3.85 19.26 10.58
CA ALA A 361 -4.37 20.58 11.01
C ALA A 361 -3.94 21.76 10.10
N PRO A 362 -2.68 21.84 9.63
CA PRO A 362 -2.25 22.93 8.76
C PRO A 362 -2.92 22.92 7.36
N LEU A 363 -3.44 21.77 6.94
CA LEU A 363 -4.03 21.60 5.61
C LEU A 363 -5.57 21.70 5.63
N LEU A 364 -6.22 21.69 6.80
CA LEU A 364 -7.68 21.55 6.91
C LEU A 364 -8.45 22.61 6.13
N GLU A 365 -8.02 23.88 6.14
CA GLU A 365 -8.68 24.93 5.39
C GLU A 365 -8.55 24.70 3.87
N ARG A 366 -7.35 24.32 3.44
CA ARG A 366 -7.10 24.00 2.03
C ARG A 366 -7.91 22.77 1.60
N LEU A 367 -7.97 21.71 2.43
CA LEU A 367 -8.74 20.49 2.16
C LEU A 367 -10.25 20.75 2.07
N ARG A 368 -10.78 21.71 2.86
CA ARG A 368 -12.17 22.14 2.77
C ARG A 368 -12.43 22.95 1.51
N ALA A 369 -11.44 23.71 1.06
CA ALA A 369 -11.51 24.58 -0.10
C ALA A 369 -11.06 23.90 -1.40
N VAL A 370 -10.58 22.66 -1.33
CA VAL A 370 -10.35 21.83 -2.53
C VAL A 370 -11.70 21.74 -3.22
N ASP A 371 -11.88 22.64 -4.17
CA ASP A 371 -12.81 22.38 -5.24
C ASP A 371 -12.18 21.19 -5.97
N THR A 372 -12.74 20.03 -5.77
CA THR A 372 -12.36 18.90 -6.59
C THR A 372 -12.59 19.40 -8.00
N LYS A 373 -11.53 19.56 -8.81
CA LYS A 373 -11.67 19.89 -10.24
C LYS A 373 -12.68 18.94 -10.90
N ASP A 374 -12.77 17.73 -10.39
CA ASP A 374 -13.81 16.76 -10.67
C ASP A 374 -15.22 17.27 -10.26
N LYS A 375 -15.34 18.18 -9.31
CA LYS A 375 -16.65 18.74 -8.97
C LYS A 375 -17.11 19.79 -9.97
N ALA A 376 -16.20 20.53 -10.60
CA ALA A 376 -16.52 21.45 -11.69
C ALA A 376 -16.75 20.68 -13.00
N GLU A 377 -15.95 19.66 -13.33
CA GLU A 377 -16.23 18.71 -14.41
C GLU A 377 -17.52 17.93 -14.14
N VAL A 378 -17.69 17.39 -12.94
CA VAL A 378 -18.90 16.71 -12.49
C VAL A 378 -20.09 17.67 -12.41
N ASP A 379 -19.92 18.94 -12.06
CA ASP A 379 -21.00 19.93 -12.08
C ASP A 379 -21.35 20.38 -13.51
N GLU A 380 -20.39 20.42 -14.46
CA GLU A 380 -20.68 20.63 -15.89
C GLU A 380 -21.28 19.38 -16.52
N GLU A 381 -20.77 18.20 -16.24
CA GLU A 381 -21.34 16.91 -16.62
C GLU A 381 -22.71 16.69 -15.96
N LEU A 382 -22.88 17.09 -14.68
CA LEU A 382 -24.16 17.13 -13.97
C LEU A 382 -25.16 18.13 -14.60
N VAL A 383 -24.67 19.22 -15.16
CA VAL A 383 -25.52 20.18 -15.90
C VAL A 383 -25.95 19.60 -17.25
N GLN A 384 -25.08 18.88 -17.92
CA GLN A 384 -25.42 18.14 -19.15
C GLN A 384 -26.33 16.93 -18.85
N LEU A 385 -26.07 16.16 -17.81
CA LEU A 385 -26.96 15.11 -17.30
C LEU A 385 -28.28 15.68 -16.81
N LYS A 386 -28.30 16.82 -16.12
CA LYS A 386 -29.54 17.52 -15.73
C LYS A 386 -30.39 17.95 -16.91
N SER A 387 -29.80 18.28 -18.06
CA SER A 387 -30.55 18.58 -19.28
C SER A 387 -31.13 17.31 -19.91
N LEU A 388 -30.43 16.18 -19.82
CA LEU A 388 -30.92 14.85 -20.24
C LEU A 388 -31.94 14.26 -19.25
N TRP A 389 -31.87 14.63 -17.97
CA TRP A 389 -32.61 14.06 -16.86
C TRP A 389 -33.52 15.04 -16.15
N ALA A 390 -33.80 16.18 -16.81
CA ALA A 390 -34.66 17.25 -16.25
C ALA A 390 -36.01 16.76 -15.74
N ASP A 391 -36.51 15.65 -16.32
CA ASP A 391 -37.78 15.02 -15.94
C ASP A 391 -37.64 14.00 -14.79
N ILE A 392 -36.45 13.46 -14.53
CA ILE A 392 -36.21 12.43 -13.49
C ILE A 392 -35.77 13.06 -12.17
N GLY A 393 -35.12 14.22 -12.23
CA GLY A 393 -34.55 14.91 -11.06
C GLY A 393 -33.44 14.09 -10.38
N LEU A 394 -32.39 14.71 -9.88
CA LEU A 394 -31.35 14.03 -9.11
C LEU A 394 -31.87 13.64 -7.72
N ARG A 395 -32.63 12.57 -7.65
CA ARG A 395 -33.12 11.98 -6.41
C ARG A 395 -32.30 10.71 -6.09
N ALA A 396 -32.43 10.26 -4.87
CA ALA A 396 -31.89 8.96 -4.51
C ALA A 396 -32.51 7.87 -5.40
N PRO A 397 -31.72 6.89 -5.88
CA PRO A 397 -32.25 5.79 -6.67
C PRO A 397 -33.30 5.00 -5.87
N ASP A 398 -34.31 4.46 -6.54
CA ASP A 398 -35.36 3.65 -5.92
C ASP A 398 -34.80 2.33 -5.37
N ALA A 399 -33.77 1.80 -6.00
CA ALA A 399 -33.01 0.64 -5.55
C ALA A 399 -31.57 0.71 -6.06
N ILE A 400 -30.73 -0.15 -5.53
CA ILE A 400 -29.35 -0.32 -5.95
C ILE A 400 -29.14 -1.79 -6.25
N LYS A 401 -28.61 -2.13 -7.44
CA LYS A 401 -28.21 -3.48 -7.83
C LYS A 401 -26.68 -3.57 -7.79
N PRO A 402 -26.09 -4.53 -7.08
CA PRO A 402 -24.66 -4.79 -7.17
C PRO A 402 -24.31 -5.33 -8.57
N TYR A 403 -23.25 -4.82 -9.17
CA TYR A 403 -22.72 -5.31 -10.44
C TYR A 403 -21.23 -5.58 -10.29
N ILE A 404 -20.78 -6.65 -10.91
CA ILE A 404 -19.37 -7.00 -10.94
C ILE A 404 -18.87 -6.86 -12.36
N ILE A 405 -17.85 -6.01 -12.51
CA ILE A 405 -17.23 -5.71 -13.79
C ILE A 405 -16.63 -6.97 -14.38
N LYS A 406 -17.01 -7.30 -15.61
CA LYS A 406 -16.43 -8.40 -16.39
C LYS A 406 -15.23 -7.91 -17.20
N PRO A 407 -14.33 -8.82 -17.66
CA PRO A 407 -13.27 -8.45 -18.56
C PRO A 407 -13.81 -7.81 -19.85
N GLY A 408 -13.37 -6.59 -20.14
CA GLY A 408 -13.78 -5.83 -21.30
C GLY A 408 -14.97 -4.90 -21.10
N ASP A 409 -15.64 -4.91 -19.95
CA ASP A 409 -16.73 -3.99 -19.66
C ASP A 409 -16.25 -2.53 -19.69
N THR A 410 -17.07 -1.68 -20.28
CA THR A 410 -16.99 -0.21 -20.14
C THR A 410 -18.24 0.30 -19.43
N LEU A 411 -18.21 1.51 -18.90
CA LEU A 411 -19.40 2.11 -18.25
C LEU A 411 -20.55 2.24 -19.24
N GLU A 412 -20.25 2.53 -20.49
CA GLU A 412 -21.21 2.67 -21.58
C GLU A 412 -21.88 1.33 -21.91
N GLU A 413 -21.13 0.21 -21.91
CA GLU A 413 -21.68 -1.13 -22.17
C GLU A 413 -22.51 -1.64 -20.98
N ILE A 414 -22.06 -1.34 -19.77
CA ILE A 414 -22.83 -1.63 -18.55
C ILE A 414 -24.12 -0.83 -18.56
N ALA A 415 -24.07 0.46 -18.94
CA ALA A 415 -25.25 1.33 -19.02
C ALA A 415 -26.23 0.87 -20.12
N GLU A 416 -25.72 0.45 -21.26
CA GLU A 416 -26.55 -0.13 -22.33
C GLU A 416 -27.31 -1.36 -21.84
N THR A 417 -26.60 -2.24 -21.12
CA THR A 417 -27.20 -3.48 -20.59
C THR A 417 -28.20 -3.19 -19.46
N HIS A 418 -27.91 -2.18 -18.62
CA HIS A 418 -28.71 -1.92 -17.42
C HIS A 418 -29.86 -0.96 -17.65
N PHE A 419 -29.65 0.06 -18.50
CA PHE A 419 -30.64 1.12 -18.77
C PHE A 419 -31.18 1.11 -20.21
N GLY A 420 -30.56 0.31 -21.11
CA GLY A 420 -30.89 0.39 -22.54
C GLY A 420 -30.35 1.65 -23.24
N ASN A 421 -29.41 2.34 -22.60
CA ASN A 421 -28.83 3.59 -23.14
C ASN A 421 -27.37 3.78 -22.69
N ARG A 422 -26.43 3.79 -23.64
CA ARG A 422 -24.99 3.92 -23.42
C ARG A 422 -24.60 5.27 -22.80
N GLU A 423 -25.32 6.34 -23.09
CA GLU A 423 -25.05 7.69 -22.57
C GLU A 423 -25.22 7.77 -21.06
N LEU A 424 -25.85 6.78 -20.43
CA LEU A 424 -26.06 6.70 -18.99
C LEU A 424 -24.88 6.09 -18.22
N GLY A 425 -23.76 5.83 -18.89
CA GLY A 425 -22.51 5.40 -18.23
C GLY A 425 -22.05 6.39 -17.18
N GLU A 426 -22.21 7.68 -17.43
CA GLU A 426 -21.87 8.74 -16.49
C GLU A 426 -22.74 8.72 -15.21
N LEU A 427 -23.98 8.28 -15.30
CA LEU A 427 -24.83 8.10 -14.12
C LEU A 427 -24.28 7.02 -13.21
N ILE A 428 -23.81 5.92 -13.79
CA ILE A 428 -23.16 4.83 -13.05
C ILE A 428 -21.89 5.36 -12.39
N LEU A 429 -21.08 6.13 -13.11
CA LEU A 429 -19.87 6.76 -12.58
C LEU A 429 -20.19 7.67 -11.40
N LEU A 430 -21.12 8.60 -11.57
CA LEU A 430 -21.50 9.56 -10.54
C LEU A 430 -22.04 8.87 -9.28
N HIS A 431 -22.89 7.85 -9.45
CA HIS A 431 -23.42 7.10 -8.31
C HIS A 431 -22.27 6.41 -7.56
N ASN A 432 -21.35 5.77 -8.27
CA ASN A 432 -20.23 5.06 -7.67
C ASN A 432 -19.14 5.99 -7.10
N GLN A 433 -18.98 7.20 -7.65
CA GLN A 433 -18.18 8.26 -7.03
C GLN A 433 -18.75 8.66 -5.67
N ASN A 434 -20.06 8.89 -5.60
CA ASN A 434 -20.74 9.23 -4.35
C ASN A 434 -20.70 8.09 -3.33
N ALA A 435 -20.72 6.84 -3.80
CA ALA A 435 -20.54 5.65 -2.97
C ALA A 435 -19.09 5.35 -2.61
N GLY A 436 -18.11 6.06 -3.22
CA GLY A 436 -16.68 5.82 -3.00
C GLY A 436 -16.15 4.52 -3.61
N LEU A 437 -16.83 3.98 -4.62
CA LEU A 437 -16.49 2.71 -5.25
C LEU A 437 -15.67 2.86 -6.53
N LEU A 438 -15.82 3.99 -7.23
CA LEU A 438 -15.14 4.32 -8.47
C LEU A 438 -14.97 5.84 -8.54
N TYR A 439 -13.80 6.33 -8.96
CA TYR A 439 -13.55 7.77 -9.06
C TYR A 439 -13.42 8.24 -10.51
N ARG A 440 -12.94 7.36 -11.40
CA ARG A 440 -12.75 7.66 -12.84
C ARG A 440 -13.14 6.45 -13.66
N ALA A 441 -13.71 6.69 -14.84
CA ALA A 441 -14.02 5.62 -15.80
C ALA A 441 -12.77 4.79 -16.18
N SER A 442 -11.58 5.42 -16.19
CA SER A 442 -10.31 4.74 -16.45
C SER A 442 -9.84 3.78 -15.35
N GLU A 443 -10.49 3.80 -14.19
CA GLU A 443 -10.18 2.94 -13.05
C GLU A 443 -11.00 1.64 -13.03
N LEU A 444 -11.84 1.42 -14.03
CA LEU A 444 -12.61 0.18 -14.17
C LEU A 444 -11.69 -1.02 -14.39
N PHE A 445 -11.96 -2.09 -13.65
CA PHE A 445 -11.28 -3.37 -13.86
C PHE A 445 -12.19 -4.55 -13.57
N ALA A 446 -11.95 -5.66 -14.25
CA ALA A 446 -12.69 -6.89 -14.04
C ALA A 446 -12.60 -7.37 -12.57
N GLY A 447 -13.73 -7.77 -12.00
CA GLY A 447 -13.86 -8.17 -10.59
C GLY A 447 -14.09 -7.01 -9.61
N GLN A 448 -14.06 -5.75 -10.05
CA GLN A 448 -14.46 -4.62 -9.22
C GLN A 448 -15.98 -4.60 -9.06
N ARG A 449 -16.45 -4.32 -7.84
CA ARG A 449 -17.88 -4.10 -7.59
C ARG A 449 -18.26 -2.66 -7.90
N LEU A 450 -19.33 -2.51 -8.65
CA LEU A 450 -20.08 -1.27 -8.80
C LEU A 450 -21.48 -1.40 -8.20
N GLU A 451 -22.09 -0.26 -7.95
CA GLU A 451 -23.50 -0.14 -7.62
C GLU A 451 -24.24 0.47 -8.81
N LEU A 452 -25.19 -0.27 -9.36
CA LEU A 452 -26.05 0.23 -10.44
C LEU A 452 -27.31 0.81 -9.84
N PRO A 453 -27.52 2.14 -9.96
CA PRO A 453 -28.73 2.78 -9.46
C PRO A 453 -29.95 2.38 -10.32
N VAL A 454 -31.07 2.09 -9.69
CA VAL A 454 -32.33 1.76 -10.36
C VAL A 454 -33.29 2.91 -10.17
N TYR A 455 -33.85 3.42 -11.28
CA TYR A 455 -34.87 4.44 -11.30
C TYR A 455 -36.10 3.90 -12.04
N LYS A 456 -37.23 3.85 -11.38
CA LYS A 456 -38.49 3.31 -11.94
C LYS A 456 -38.93 4.00 -13.23
N GLU A 457 -38.59 5.27 -13.38
CA GLU A 457 -38.89 6.07 -14.55
C GLU A 457 -38.10 5.68 -15.80
N LEU A 458 -36.96 4.98 -15.62
CA LEU A 458 -36.12 4.51 -16.72
C LEU A 458 -36.52 3.10 -17.21
N GLY A 459 -37.55 2.51 -16.61
CA GLY A 459 -37.98 1.15 -16.88
C GLY A 459 -37.25 0.11 -16.02
N ASP A 460 -37.85 -1.07 -15.89
CA ASP A 460 -37.16 -2.18 -15.25
C ASP A 460 -35.97 -2.62 -16.11
N PRO A 461 -34.76 -2.65 -15.54
CA PRO A 461 -33.60 -3.16 -16.27
C PRO A 461 -33.83 -4.64 -16.61
N ALA A 462 -33.44 -5.01 -17.82
CA ALA A 462 -33.55 -6.37 -18.37
C ALA A 462 -32.83 -7.42 -17.52
#